data_e3fcafcd82db74641ac27ea2e58b0c5b
#
_entry.id   e3fcafcd82db74641ac27ea2e58b0c5b
#
_cell.length_a   1.000
_cell.length_b   1.000
_cell.length_c   1.000
_cell.angle_alpha   90.00
_cell.angle_beta   90.00
_cell.angle_gamma   90.00
#
_symmetry.space_group_name_H-M   'P 1'
#
loop_
_entity.id
_entity.type
_entity.pdbx_description
1 polymer ?
#
loop_
_entity_poly.entity_id
_entity_poly.type
_entity_poly.pdbx_seq_one_letter_code
_entity_poly.pdbx_strand_id
1 'polypeptide(L)'
;MRHNKKFNHLGRTSAHRKAMLANMASSLILSQNKRITTTLAKAKALRTYVEPLITKTKNINTVDDKRNAQRLVFSFLQNKYAVKELFTEIGEKVAERNGGYTRILKLGNRLGDAAETCIIELVDYNANMLTPAKSATEKKRTRRSKKKADAPAAEAPATESKAE
;
A
#
# COMPACT_ATOMS: atom_id res chain seq x y z
N MET A 1 4.29 -5.93 31.75
CA MET A 1 4.70 -5.01 30.67
C MET A 1 4.91 -5.75 29.35
N ARG A 2 4.63 -5.12 28.21
CA ARG A 2 4.75 -5.72 26.88
C ARG A 2 5.99 -5.16 26.19
N HIS A 3 7.08 -5.92 26.21
CA HIS A 3 8.35 -5.48 25.64
C HIS A 3 8.50 -5.92 24.18
N ASN A 4 8.94 -5.02 23.28
CA ASN A 4 9.42 -5.27 21.90
C ASN A 4 8.59 -6.21 21.00
N LYS A 5 7.29 -6.28 21.16
CA LYS A 5 6.44 -7.13 20.32
C LYS A 5 6.13 -6.46 18.97
N LYS A 6 7.08 -6.54 18.04
CA LYS A 6 7.02 -5.91 16.72
C LYS A 6 6.12 -6.65 15.71
N PHE A 7 5.72 -7.90 15.96
CA PHE A 7 4.98 -8.74 15.04
C PHE A 7 3.90 -9.57 15.74
N ASN A 8 2.88 -9.99 14.97
CA ASN A 8 1.82 -10.85 15.46
C ASN A 8 2.23 -12.32 15.35
N HIS A 9 2.10 -13.07 16.44
CA HIS A 9 2.42 -14.51 16.48
C HIS A 9 1.37 -15.35 15.73
N LEU A 10 0.15 -14.86 15.52
CA LEU A 10 -0.94 -15.57 14.83
C LEU A 10 -1.27 -16.94 15.45
N GLY A 11 -1.00 -17.13 16.75
CA GLY A 11 -1.20 -18.42 17.42
C GLY A 11 -0.32 -19.56 16.90
N ARG A 12 0.87 -19.27 16.34
CA ARG A 12 1.74 -20.24 15.66
C ARG A 12 3.17 -20.18 16.17
N THR A 13 3.86 -21.33 16.12
CA THR A 13 5.31 -21.41 16.31
C THR A 13 6.04 -20.61 15.23
N SER A 14 7.29 -20.27 15.47
CA SER A 14 8.11 -19.51 14.52
C SER A 14 8.22 -20.17 13.15
N ALA A 15 8.54 -21.47 13.13
CA ALA A 15 8.67 -22.23 11.87
C ALA A 15 7.34 -22.32 11.10
N HIS A 16 6.25 -22.65 11.78
CA HIS A 16 4.92 -22.71 11.16
C HIS A 16 4.46 -21.36 10.60
N ARG A 17 4.71 -20.25 11.33
CA ARG A 17 4.39 -18.91 10.86
C ARG A 17 5.19 -18.53 9.62
N LYS A 18 6.50 -18.83 9.59
CA LYS A 18 7.37 -18.58 8.44
C LYS A 18 6.89 -19.35 7.20
N ALA A 19 6.62 -20.64 7.33
CA ALA A 19 6.11 -21.46 6.24
C ALA A 19 4.73 -20.98 5.74
N MET A 20 3.81 -20.64 6.65
CA MET A 20 2.51 -20.09 6.28
C MET A 20 2.63 -18.81 5.48
N LEU A 21 3.47 -17.86 5.91
CA LEU A 21 3.65 -16.59 5.20
C LEU A 21 4.31 -16.79 3.83
N ALA A 22 5.28 -17.69 3.72
CA ALA A 22 5.92 -18.04 2.45
C ALA A 22 4.90 -18.65 1.45
N ASN A 23 4.05 -19.57 1.91
CA ASN A 23 3.00 -20.16 1.07
C ASN A 23 1.96 -19.13 0.65
N MET A 24 1.50 -18.26 1.56
CA MET A 24 0.54 -17.20 1.24
C MET A 24 1.14 -16.18 0.27
N ALA A 25 2.42 -15.83 0.43
CA ALA A 25 3.13 -14.94 -0.49
C ALA A 25 3.25 -15.55 -1.89
N SER A 26 3.63 -16.82 -1.99
CA SER A 26 3.67 -17.56 -3.25
C SER A 26 2.29 -17.63 -3.91
N SER A 27 1.24 -17.91 -3.14
CA SER A 27 -0.14 -17.91 -3.65
C SER A 27 -0.58 -16.55 -4.16
N LEU A 28 -0.21 -15.46 -3.48
CA LEU A 28 -0.53 -14.09 -3.91
C LEU A 28 0.16 -13.77 -5.25
N ILE A 29 1.44 -14.12 -5.39
CA ILE A 29 2.24 -13.87 -6.57
C ILE A 29 1.74 -14.70 -7.76
N LEU A 30 1.48 -15.99 -7.57
CA LEU A 30 1.06 -16.91 -8.63
C LEU A 30 -0.43 -16.82 -8.99
N SER A 31 -1.25 -16.18 -8.16
CA SER A 31 -2.67 -15.98 -8.46
C SER A 31 -2.85 -15.15 -9.74
N GLN A 32 -3.74 -15.57 -10.62
CA GLN A 32 -4.05 -14.89 -11.88
C GLN A 32 -4.36 -13.39 -11.68
N ASN A 33 -5.20 -13.07 -10.70
CA ASN A 33 -5.59 -11.70 -10.38
C ASN A 33 -4.71 -11.04 -9.31
N LYS A 34 -3.58 -11.67 -8.92
CA LYS A 34 -2.67 -11.20 -7.86
C LYS A 34 -3.39 -10.80 -6.58
N ARG A 35 -4.36 -11.62 -6.18
CA ARG A 35 -5.17 -11.42 -4.97
C ARG A 35 -5.50 -12.74 -4.29
N ILE A 36 -5.60 -12.72 -2.97
CA ILE A 36 -6.04 -13.85 -2.15
C ILE A 36 -6.98 -13.39 -1.05
N THR A 37 -7.94 -14.25 -0.69
CA THR A 37 -8.84 -14.02 0.45
C THR A 37 -8.28 -14.67 1.70
N THR A 38 -8.23 -13.92 2.81
CA THR A 38 -7.70 -14.41 4.08
C THR A 38 -8.27 -13.61 5.26
N THR A 39 -7.83 -13.90 6.48
CA THR A 39 -8.21 -13.11 7.65
C THR A 39 -7.36 -11.83 7.75
N LEU A 40 -7.94 -10.77 8.29
CA LEU A 40 -7.30 -9.45 8.39
C LEU A 40 -5.96 -9.49 9.13
N ALA A 41 -5.88 -10.29 10.21
CA ALA A 41 -4.62 -10.44 10.97
C ALA A 41 -3.50 -11.07 10.13
N LYS A 42 -3.83 -12.10 9.32
CA LYS A 42 -2.87 -12.74 8.40
C LYS A 42 -2.47 -11.79 7.27
N ALA A 43 -3.42 -11.05 6.68
CA ALA A 43 -3.12 -10.10 5.62
C ALA A 43 -2.18 -8.99 6.08
N LYS A 44 -2.38 -8.43 7.28
CA LYS A 44 -1.47 -7.43 7.88
C LYS A 44 -0.05 -7.98 8.07
N ALA A 45 0.08 -9.22 8.53
CA ALA A 45 1.39 -9.87 8.67
C ALA A 45 2.02 -10.18 7.31
N LEU A 46 1.22 -10.64 6.34
CA LEU A 46 1.66 -10.94 4.98
C LEU A 46 2.19 -9.68 4.26
N ARG A 47 1.52 -8.55 4.42
CA ARG A 47 1.97 -7.27 3.88
C ARG A 47 3.40 -6.93 4.30
N THR A 48 3.70 -7.02 5.59
CA THR A 48 5.05 -6.78 6.13
C THR A 48 6.08 -7.77 5.59
N TYR A 49 5.65 -8.99 5.23
CA TYR A 49 6.51 -10.02 4.66
C TYR A 49 6.78 -9.83 3.16
N VAL A 50 5.74 -9.51 2.37
CA VAL A 50 5.82 -9.46 0.90
C VAL A 50 6.41 -8.15 0.38
N GLU A 51 6.08 -7.00 0.96
CA GLU A 51 6.53 -5.69 0.46
C GLU A 51 8.06 -5.55 0.37
N PRO A 52 8.85 -6.00 1.37
CA PRO A 52 10.30 -5.99 1.26
C PRO A 52 10.83 -6.89 0.13
N LEU A 53 10.15 -8.04 -0.15
CA LEU A 53 10.55 -8.93 -1.24
C LEU A 53 10.31 -8.29 -2.61
N ILE A 54 9.20 -7.57 -2.76
CA ILE A 54 8.91 -6.79 -3.97
C ILE A 54 9.93 -5.67 -4.14
N THR A 55 10.30 -4.97 -3.07
CA THR A 55 11.33 -3.92 -3.14
C THR A 55 12.67 -4.46 -3.65
N LYS A 56 13.02 -5.72 -3.35
CA LYS A 56 14.26 -6.36 -3.83
C LYS A 56 14.30 -6.62 -5.35
N THR A 57 13.16 -6.53 -6.05
CA THR A 57 13.15 -6.63 -7.51
C THR A 57 13.53 -5.32 -8.20
N LYS A 58 13.63 -4.23 -7.45
CA LYS A 58 14.01 -2.91 -7.96
C LYS A 58 15.50 -2.66 -7.86
N ASN A 59 15.97 -1.64 -8.57
CA ASN A 59 17.36 -1.17 -8.53
C ASN A 59 18.37 -2.28 -8.88
N ILE A 60 18.03 -3.10 -9.85
CA ILE A 60 18.90 -4.18 -10.35
C ILE A 60 19.63 -3.64 -11.59
N ASN A 61 20.89 -3.24 -11.41
CA ASN A 61 21.68 -2.65 -12.48
C ASN A 61 22.52 -3.69 -13.22
N THR A 62 22.92 -4.77 -12.53
CA THR A 62 23.79 -5.81 -13.11
C THR A 62 23.12 -7.19 -13.08
N VAL A 63 23.64 -8.11 -13.91
CA VAL A 63 23.17 -9.51 -13.95
C VAL A 63 23.45 -10.21 -12.61
N ASP A 64 24.56 -9.89 -11.97
CA ASP A 64 24.93 -10.48 -10.69
C ASP A 64 24.05 -9.96 -9.55
N ASP A 65 23.65 -8.69 -9.55
CA ASP A 65 22.68 -8.15 -8.62
C ASP A 65 21.34 -8.88 -8.76
N LYS A 66 20.90 -9.15 -9.99
CA LYS A 66 19.69 -9.93 -10.25
C LYS A 66 19.75 -11.32 -9.67
N ARG A 67 20.86 -12.03 -9.89
CA ARG A 67 21.08 -13.38 -9.34
C ARG A 67 21.07 -13.38 -7.81
N ASN A 68 21.75 -12.42 -7.20
CA ASN A 68 21.80 -12.28 -5.74
C ASN A 68 20.43 -11.96 -5.15
N ALA A 69 19.68 -11.03 -5.74
CA ALA A 69 18.31 -10.71 -5.34
C ALA A 69 17.38 -11.92 -5.49
N GLN A 70 17.49 -12.68 -6.59
CA GLN A 70 16.71 -13.90 -6.79
C GLN A 70 17.01 -14.98 -5.74
N ARG A 71 18.31 -15.21 -5.42
CA ARG A 71 18.70 -16.15 -4.36
C ARG A 71 18.15 -15.74 -3.00
N LEU A 72 18.23 -14.45 -2.68
CA LEU A 72 17.67 -13.90 -1.44
C LEU A 72 16.15 -14.12 -1.39
N VAL A 73 15.40 -13.74 -2.42
CA VAL A 73 13.95 -13.90 -2.47
C VAL A 73 13.56 -15.38 -2.43
N PHE A 74 14.31 -16.25 -3.13
CA PHE A 74 14.08 -17.69 -3.08
C PHE A 74 14.25 -18.26 -1.67
N SER A 75 15.20 -17.78 -0.89
CA SER A 75 15.38 -18.23 0.51
C SER A 75 14.15 -17.96 1.39
N PHE A 76 13.35 -16.96 1.04
CA PHE A 76 12.09 -16.65 1.73
C PHE A 76 10.88 -17.40 1.17
N LEU A 77 10.72 -17.43 -0.16
CA LEU A 77 9.52 -17.98 -0.82
C LEU A 77 9.58 -19.49 -1.01
N GLN A 78 10.77 -20.06 -1.20
CA GLN A 78 11.00 -21.50 -1.50
C GLN A 78 10.22 -22.03 -2.72
N ASN A 79 9.82 -21.11 -3.63
CA ASN A 79 9.06 -21.43 -4.84
C ASN A 79 9.68 -20.73 -6.06
N LYS A 80 10.22 -21.54 -6.99
CA LYS A 80 10.91 -21.03 -8.19
C LYS A 80 9.99 -20.28 -9.15
N TYR A 81 8.74 -20.71 -9.27
CA TYR A 81 7.77 -20.07 -10.16
C TYR A 81 7.36 -18.68 -9.64
N ALA A 82 7.11 -18.58 -8.34
CA ALA A 82 6.80 -17.30 -7.71
C ALA A 82 7.97 -16.32 -7.84
N VAL A 83 9.22 -16.78 -7.68
CA VAL A 83 10.40 -15.94 -7.88
C VAL A 83 10.50 -15.49 -9.34
N LYS A 84 10.33 -16.40 -10.30
CA LYS A 84 10.38 -16.05 -11.73
C LYS A 84 9.35 -14.94 -12.03
N GLU A 85 8.10 -15.12 -11.66
CA GLU A 85 7.01 -14.19 -11.93
C GLU A 85 7.20 -12.83 -11.22
N LEU A 86 7.76 -12.86 -10.00
CA LEU A 86 8.07 -11.65 -9.26
C LEU A 86 9.11 -10.78 -9.98
N PHE A 87 10.14 -11.38 -10.60
CA PHE A 87 11.22 -10.65 -11.29
C PHE A 87 10.93 -10.34 -12.76
N THR A 88 9.94 -10.97 -13.38
CA THR A 88 9.52 -10.68 -14.75
C THR A 88 8.36 -9.71 -14.76
N GLU A 89 7.19 -10.18 -14.36
CA GLU A 89 5.94 -9.44 -14.53
C GLU A 89 5.71 -8.37 -13.46
N ILE A 90 5.86 -8.78 -12.17
CA ILE A 90 5.53 -7.89 -11.06
C ILE A 90 6.57 -6.77 -10.93
N GLY A 91 7.85 -7.11 -11.08
CA GLY A 91 8.94 -6.13 -10.97
C GLY A 91 8.80 -4.97 -11.95
N GLU A 92 8.42 -5.25 -13.19
CA GLU A 92 8.20 -4.24 -14.22
C GLU A 92 7.01 -3.32 -13.89
N LYS A 93 5.87 -3.89 -13.48
CA LYS A 93 4.65 -3.12 -13.17
C LYS A 93 4.81 -2.22 -11.95
N VAL A 94 5.61 -2.63 -10.95
CA VAL A 94 5.79 -1.85 -9.72
C VAL A 94 7.01 -0.93 -9.76
N ALA A 95 7.75 -0.86 -10.87
CA ALA A 95 9.02 -0.13 -10.97
C ALA A 95 8.90 1.33 -10.53
N GLU A 96 7.84 2.04 -10.91
CA GLU A 96 7.63 3.46 -10.59
C GLU A 96 7.06 3.70 -9.20
N ARG A 97 6.52 2.68 -8.52
CA ARG A 97 5.87 2.83 -7.22
C ARG A 97 6.87 2.77 -6.07
N ASN A 98 7.00 3.82 -5.28
CA ASN A 98 7.97 3.92 -4.18
C ASN A 98 7.60 3.12 -2.91
N GLY A 99 6.62 2.23 -2.96
CA GLY A 99 6.19 1.40 -1.83
C GLY A 99 4.67 1.26 -1.75
N GLY A 100 4.17 0.48 -0.77
CA GLY A 100 2.74 0.24 -0.63
C GLY A 100 2.17 -0.55 -1.81
N TYR A 101 2.86 -1.62 -2.19
CA TYR A 101 2.48 -2.47 -3.34
C TYR A 101 1.23 -3.27 -3.10
N THR A 102 0.82 -3.43 -1.85
CA THR A 102 -0.33 -4.25 -1.46
C THR A 102 -1.47 -3.40 -0.92
N ARG A 103 -2.70 -3.83 -1.21
CA ARG A 103 -3.93 -3.26 -0.67
C ARG A 103 -4.72 -4.34 0.05
N ILE A 104 -5.36 -3.98 1.16
CA ILE A 104 -6.23 -4.87 1.93
C ILE A 104 -7.66 -4.31 1.86
N LEU A 105 -8.57 -5.09 1.29
CA LEU A 105 -10.00 -4.79 1.18
C LEU A 105 -10.74 -5.65 2.19
N LYS A 106 -11.47 -5.04 3.14
CA LYS A 106 -12.25 -5.76 4.15
C LYS A 106 -13.54 -6.29 3.52
N LEU A 107 -13.88 -7.55 3.80
CA LEU A 107 -15.10 -8.20 3.31
C LEU A 107 -16.20 -8.31 4.39
N GLY A 108 -15.83 -8.22 5.66
CA GLY A 108 -16.73 -8.46 6.79
C GLY A 108 -16.30 -9.68 7.61
N ASN A 109 -17.19 -10.15 8.47
CA ASN A 109 -16.93 -11.26 9.38
C ASN A 109 -17.36 -12.59 8.74
N ARG A 110 -16.55 -13.62 8.98
CA ARG A 110 -16.86 -14.99 8.55
C ARG A 110 -17.92 -15.59 9.47
N LEU A 111 -18.92 -16.25 8.88
CA LEU A 111 -19.94 -16.99 9.63
C LEU A 111 -19.29 -18.13 10.41
N GLY A 112 -19.72 -18.36 11.64
CA GLY A 112 -19.24 -19.42 12.52
C GLY A 112 -18.23 -18.97 13.57
N ASP A 113 -17.19 -18.22 13.21
CA ASP A 113 -16.15 -17.76 14.14
C ASP A 113 -15.98 -16.24 14.23
N ALA A 114 -16.84 -15.49 13.53
CA ALA A 114 -16.80 -14.02 13.47
C ALA A 114 -15.42 -13.43 13.14
N ALA A 115 -14.52 -14.20 12.50
CA ALA A 115 -13.21 -13.73 12.12
C ALA A 115 -13.33 -12.66 11.01
N GLU A 116 -12.69 -11.51 11.18
CA GLU A 116 -12.61 -10.48 10.14
C GLU A 116 -11.89 -11.03 8.90
N THR A 117 -12.58 -11.06 7.76
CA THR A 117 -12.04 -11.49 6.48
C THR A 117 -11.69 -10.31 5.59
N CYS A 118 -10.73 -10.53 4.70
CA CYS A 118 -10.28 -9.52 3.75
C CYS A 118 -9.70 -10.17 2.49
N ILE A 119 -9.64 -9.38 1.43
CA ILE A 119 -8.82 -9.65 0.26
C ILE A 119 -7.53 -8.83 0.39
N ILE A 120 -6.38 -9.46 0.19
CA ILE A 120 -5.12 -8.76 -0.07
C ILE A 120 -4.79 -8.91 -1.54
N GLU A 121 -4.43 -7.81 -2.18
CA GLU A 121 -4.15 -7.72 -3.62
C GLU A 121 -2.93 -6.85 -3.91
N LEU A 122 -2.31 -7.04 -5.07
CA LEU A 122 -1.33 -6.11 -5.62
C LEU A 122 -2.07 -4.95 -6.30
N VAL A 123 -1.72 -3.72 -5.91
CA VAL A 123 -2.44 -2.50 -6.33
C VAL A 123 -2.45 -2.33 -7.84
N ASP A 124 -1.33 -2.63 -8.50
CA ASP A 124 -1.12 -2.37 -9.93
C ASP A 124 -1.81 -3.40 -10.85
N TYR A 125 -2.46 -4.42 -10.28
CA TYR A 125 -3.23 -5.42 -11.01
C TYR A 125 -4.74 -5.23 -10.97
N ASN A 126 -5.23 -4.28 -10.17
CA ASN A 126 -6.66 -3.98 -10.08
C ASN A 126 -6.98 -2.64 -10.73
N ALA A 127 -7.22 -2.65 -12.04
CA ALA A 127 -7.52 -1.46 -12.83
C ALA A 127 -8.74 -0.67 -12.31
N ASN A 128 -9.74 -1.36 -11.77
CA ASN A 128 -10.96 -0.73 -11.24
C ASN A 128 -10.73 0.12 -9.99
N MET A 129 -9.63 -0.13 -9.28
CA MET A 129 -9.26 0.56 -8.05
C MET A 129 -8.05 1.48 -8.22
N LEU A 130 -7.50 1.57 -9.44
CA LEU A 130 -6.51 2.57 -9.79
C LEU A 130 -7.26 3.90 -9.95
N THR A 131 -7.16 4.79 -8.97
CA THR A 131 -7.58 6.17 -9.17
C THR A 131 -6.65 6.79 -10.21
N PRO A 132 -7.20 7.39 -11.30
CA PRO A 132 -6.36 8.16 -12.21
C PRO A 132 -5.59 9.19 -11.39
N ALA A 133 -4.30 9.34 -11.67
CA ALA A 133 -3.46 10.35 -11.03
C ALA A 133 -4.19 11.68 -11.17
N LYS A 134 -4.62 12.28 -10.04
CA LYS A 134 -5.22 13.61 -10.05
C LYS A 134 -4.19 14.53 -10.66
N SER A 135 -4.46 15.01 -11.88
CA SER A 135 -3.72 16.11 -12.47
C SER A 135 -3.66 17.22 -11.43
N ALA A 136 -2.48 17.80 -11.23
CA ALA A 136 -2.17 18.74 -10.14
C ALA A 136 -2.85 20.13 -10.27
N THR A 137 -4.07 20.16 -10.82
CA THR A 137 -4.84 21.39 -11.05
C THR A 137 -6.27 21.18 -10.57
N GLU A 138 -6.46 21.25 -9.25
CA GLU A 138 -7.63 21.84 -8.62
C GLU A 138 -7.47 21.76 -7.09
N LYS A 139 -6.78 22.74 -6.53
CA LYS A 139 -6.92 23.04 -5.10
C LYS A 139 -8.37 23.55 -4.91
N LYS A 140 -9.28 22.68 -4.49
CA LYS A 140 -10.60 23.11 -4.01
C LYS A 140 -10.38 24.09 -2.87
N ARG A 141 -10.68 25.38 -3.11
CA ARG A 141 -10.70 26.43 -2.10
C ARG A 141 -11.64 25.98 -0.98
N THR A 142 -11.10 25.79 0.20
CA THR A 142 -11.89 25.43 1.37
C THR A 142 -12.83 26.59 1.72
N ARG A 143 -14.03 26.30 2.22
CA ARG A 143 -15.09 27.26 2.60
C ARG A 143 -14.60 28.44 3.46
N ARG A 144 -13.43 28.32 4.09
CA ARG A 144 -12.85 29.34 4.97
C ARG A 144 -12.19 30.51 4.23
N SER A 145 -11.82 30.35 2.94
CA SER A 145 -11.22 31.43 2.14
C SER A 145 -12.28 32.34 1.50
N LYS A 146 -13.56 31.95 1.49
CA LYS A 146 -14.65 32.72 0.88
C LYS A 146 -15.21 33.82 1.81
N LYS A 147 -14.90 33.76 3.13
CA LYS A 147 -15.45 34.69 4.12
C LYS A 147 -14.58 35.98 4.34
N LYS A 148 -13.45 36.07 3.65
CA LYS A 148 -12.53 37.23 3.79
C LYS A 148 -12.56 38.22 2.60
N ALA A 149 -13.47 37.99 1.62
CA ALA A 149 -13.57 38.83 0.41
C ALA A 149 -14.78 39.76 0.37
N ASP A 150 -15.70 39.66 1.34
CA ASP A 150 -16.90 40.52 1.43
C ASP A 150 -16.87 41.31 2.76
N ALA A 151 -15.96 42.28 2.88
CA ALA A 151 -16.08 43.39 3.81
C ALA A 151 -16.20 44.64 2.96
N PRO A 152 -17.32 45.40 3.03
CA PRO A 152 -17.47 46.65 2.32
C PRO A 152 -16.54 47.71 2.94
N ALA A 153 -15.87 48.41 2.08
CA ALA A 153 -15.10 49.62 2.45
C ALA A 153 -16.08 50.65 3.00
N ALA A 154 -15.89 51.06 4.25
CA ALA A 154 -16.59 52.20 4.83
C ALA A 154 -16.03 53.49 4.23
N GLU A 155 -16.89 54.22 3.54
CA GLU A 155 -16.67 55.61 3.16
C GLU A 155 -16.50 56.52 4.40
N ALA A 156 -15.44 57.27 4.42
CA ALA A 156 -15.27 58.39 5.36
C ALA A 156 -15.87 59.66 4.77
N PRO A 157 -16.69 60.42 5.52
CA PRO A 157 -17.26 61.68 5.03
C PRO A 157 -16.20 62.80 5.09
N ALA A 158 -16.12 63.52 4.00
CA ALA A 158 -15.39 64.74 3.89
C ALA A 158 -16.08 65.86 4.76
N THR A 159 -15.33 66.50 5.61
CA THR A 159 -15.71 67.81 6.24
C THR A 159 -15.03 68.94 5.54
N GLU A 160 -15.84 69.73 4.83
CA GLU A 160 -15.51 71.05 4.40
C GLU A 160 -15.36 71.96 5.63
N SER A 161 -14.29 72.71 5.70
CA SER A 161 -14.22 73.90 6.54
C SER A 161 -14.05 75.14 5.68
N LYS A 162 -15.06 76.02 5.69
CA LYS A 162 -15.06 77.38 5.16
C LYS A 162 -14.28 78.28 6.03
N ALA A 163 -13.73 79.23 5.33
CA ALA A 163 -13.00 80.47 5.76
C ALA A 163 -13.66 81.32 6.82
N GLU A 164 -12.86 81.97 7.62
CA GLU A 164 -12.67 83.39 7.75
C GLU A 164 -11.34 83.71 8.42
#